data_47e40f6229d7cd47c9e3ea76917a6b5d
#
_entry.id   47e40f6229d7cd47c9e3ea76917a6b5d
#
_cell.length_a   1.000
_cell.length_b   1.000
_cell.length_c   1.000
_cell.angle_alpha   90.00
_cell.angle_beta   90.00
_cell.angle_gamma   90.00
#
_symmetry.space_group_name_H-M   'P 1'
#
loop_
_entity.id
_entity.type
_entity.pdbx_description
1 polymer ?
#
loop_
_entity_poly.entity_id
_entity_poly.type
_entity_poly.pdbx_seq_one_letter_code
_entity_poly.pdbx_strand_id
1 'polypeptide(L)'
;MIAPDTVFFSIDTKIGRNVSIEPYVVIGKKVKINNNVIIHSFSHLENTKIENNVSIGPYARIRPGSILKSGSKVGNFVEVKKSIIGKGSKANHLSYIGDTTLGRNVNIGAGTITCNYDGKKKHKTKIKNSVFVGSNSSLVAPVTIGEKSIIGAGSV
;
A
#
# COMPACT_ATOMS: atom_id res chain seq x y z
N MET A 1 -20.00 -4.81 -7.34
CA MET A 1 -19.73 -5.41 -6.00
C MET A 1 -20.23 -6.83 -5.96
N ILE A 2 -19.48 -7.69 -5.32
CA ILE A 2 -19.89 -9.07 -5.02
C ILE A 2 -20.38 -9.05 -3.56
N ALA A 3 -21.59 -9.61 -3.30
CA ALA A 3 -22.25 -9.60 -1.99
C ALA A 3 -22.30 -8.20 -1.33
N PRO A 4 -23.07 -7.26 -1.89
CA PRO A 4 -23.08 -5.86 -1.47
C PRO A 4 -23.44 -5.66 0.01
N ASP A 5 -24.27 -6.54 0.58
CA ASP A 5 -24.69 -6.47 1.98
C ASP A 5 -23.54 -6.71 2.99
N THR A 6 -22.40 -7.17 2.53
CA THR A 6 -21.20 -7.39 3.34
C THR A 6 -20.16 -6.29 3.20
N VAL A 7 -20.41 -5.27 2.36
CA VAL A 7 -19.50 -4.18 2.09
C VAL A 7 -19.97 -2.91 2.77
N PHE A 8 -19.11 -2.31 3.58
CA PHE A 8 -19.41 -1.08 4.29
C PHE A 8 -18.57 0.07 3.77
N PHE A 9 -19.20 1.19 3.43
CA PHE A 9 -18.47 2.41 3.08
C PHE A 9 -19.14 3.67 3.60
N SER A 10 -18.30 4.65 3.89
CA SER A 10 -18.74 5.97 4.33
C SER A 10 -19.47 6.71 3.20
N ILE A 11 -20.44 7.54 3.55
CA ILE A 11 -21.24 8.32 2.61
C ILE A 11 -20.40 9.27 1.74
N ASP A 12 -19.23 9.66 2.20
CA ASP A 12 -18.30 10.56 1.49
C ASP A 12 -17.34 9.83 0.52
N THR A 13 -17.49 8.50 0.39
CA THR A 13 -16.67 7.70 -0.53
C THR A 13 -16.93 8.09 -1.98
N LYS A 14 -15.86 8.30 -2.75
CA LYS A 14 -15.94 8.56 -4.20
C LYS A 14 -15.41 7.37 -4.96
N ILE A 15 -16.22 6.79 -5.85
CA ILE A 15 -15.90 5.58 -6.61
C ILE A 15 -15.99 5.87 -8.10
N GLY A 16 -14.95 5.51 -8.85
CA GLY A 16 -14.87 5.61 -10.31
C GLY A 16 -15.58 4.47 -11.05
N ARG A 17 -15.20 4.28 -12.31
CA ARG A 17 -15.80 3.24 -13.18
C ARG A 17 -15.03 1.92 -13.06
N ASN A 18 -15.72 0.80 -13.33
CA ASN A 18 -15.15 -0.56 -13.34
C ASN A 18 -14.39 -0.90 -12.04
N VAL A 19 -14.95 -0.52 -10.90
CA VAL A 19 -14.41 -0.88 -9.60
C VAL A 19 -15.07 -2.17 -9.12
N SER A 20 -14.24 -3.19 -8.85
CA SER A 20 -14.68 -4.45 -8.25
C SER A 20 -14.37 -4.43 -6.76
N ILE A 21 -15.37 -4.71 -5.95
CA ILE A 21 -15.25 -4.79 -4.49
C ILE A 21 -15.79 -6.14 -4.05
N GLU A 22 -14.95 -6.94 -3.44
CA GLU A 22 -15.28 -8.27 -2.94
C GLU A 22 -15.94 -8.21 -1.55
N PRO A 23 -16.47 -9.33 -1.03
CA PRO A 23 -17.15 -9.37 0.28
C PRO A 23 -16.25 -8.90 1.44
N TYR A 24 -16.90 -8.40 2.50
CA TYR A 24 -16.30 -8.04 3.78
C TYR A 24 -15.23 -6.92 3.68
N VAL A 25 -15.35 -6.05 2.70
CA VAL A 25 -14.51 -4.85 2.58
C VAL A 25 -15.10 -3.70 3.38
N VAL A 26 -14.25 -2.97 4.11
CA VAL A 26 -14.63 -1.77 4.84
C VAL A 26 -13.91 -0.56 4.23
N ILE A 27 -14.70 0.41 3.78
CA ILE A 27 -14.21 1.67 3.22
C ILE A 27 -14.67 2.81 4.14
N GLY A 28 -13.75 3.30 4.96
CA GLY A 28 -13.99 4.38 5.91
C GLY A 28 -14.05 5.75 5.23
N LYS A 29 -13.96 6.80 6.05
CA LYS A 29 -14.11 8.19 5.60
C LYS A 29 -13.00 8.62 4.65
N LYS A 30 -13.30 9.58 3.78
CA LYS A 30 -12.36 10.29 2.88
C LYS A 30 -11.59 9.35 1.94
N VAL A 31 -12.21 8.29 1.46
CA VAL A 31 -11.63 7.40 0.46
C VAL A 31 -12.06 7.83 -0.94
N LYS A 32 -11.07 7.96 -1.83
CA LYS A 32 -11.30 8.21 -3.26
C LYS A 32 -10.69 7.09 -4.09
N ILE A 33 -11.54 6.41 -4.85
CA ILE A 33 -11.16 5.28 -5.72
C ILE A 33 -11.40 5.69 -7.16
N ASN A 34 -10.37 5.62 -7.98
CA ASN A 34 -10.46 5.90 -9.42
C ASN A 34 -10.92 4.65 -10.18
N ASN A 35 -10.62 4.58 -11.48
CA ASN A 35 -11.16 3.55 -12.37
C ASN A 35 -10.37 2.24 -12.37
N ASN A 36 -11.04 1.12 -12.72
CA ASN A 36 -10.46 -0.21 -12.90
C ASN A 36 -9.70 -0.68 -11.65
N VAL A 37 -10.23 -0.44 -10.46
CA VAL A 37 -9.64 -0.86 -9.19
C VAL A 37 -10.30 -2.15 -8.72
N ILE A 38 -9.50 -3.05 -8.17
CA ILE A 38 -9.98 -4.28 -7.54
C ILE A 38 -9.62 -4.22 -6.05
N ILE A 39 -10.63 -4.41 -5.20
CA ILE A 39 -10.44 -4.51 -3.76
C ILE A 39 -10.93 -5.88 -3.31
N HIS A 40 -9.99 -6.70 -2.91
CA HIS A 40 -10.24 -8.06 -2.46
C HIS A 40 -10.74 -8.10 -1.03
N SER A 41 -11.38 -9.22 -0.68
CA SER A 41 -12.07 -9.44 0.59
C SER A 41 -11.23 -9.10 1.82
N PHE A 42 -11.92 -8.69 2.88
CA PHE A 42 -11.35 -8.40 4.20
C PHE A 42 -10.34 -7.24 4.22
N SER A 43 -10.36 -6.38 3.21
CA SER A 43 -9.51 -5.19 3.18
C SER A 43 -10.20 -4.01 3.86
N HIS A 44 -9.38 -3.15 4.51
CA HIS A 44 -9.86 -1.96 5.20
C HIS A 44 -9.11 -0.72 4.70
N LEU A 45 -9.86 0.27 4.19
CA LEU A 45 -9.33 1.51 3.65
C LEU A 45 -9.89 2.71 4.39
N GLU A 46 -9.04 3.70 4.70
CA GLU A 46 -9.45 4.95 5.33
C GLU A 46 -8.59 6.13 4.88
N ASN A 47 -9.22 7.28 4.60
CA ASN A 47 -8.58 8.55 4.22
C ASN A 47 -7.40 8.36 3.25
N THR A 48 -7.69 7.76 2.09
CA THR A 48 -6.70 7.36 1.10
C THR A 48 -7.17 7.65 -0.32
N LYS A 49 -6.20 7.83 -1.21
CA LYS A 49 -6.43 8.01 -2.65
C LYS A 49 -5.90 6.79 -3.41
N ILE A 50 -6.79 6.14 -4.15
CA ILE A 50 -6.48 5.00 -5.00
C ILE A 50 -6.60 5.44 -6.46
N GLU A 51 -5.50 5.40 -7.20
CA GLU A 51 -5.49 5.75 -8.62
C GLU A 51 -5.97 4.58 -9.50
N ASN A 52 -5.84 4.71 -10.83
CA ASN A 52 -6.38 3.72 -11.76
C ASN A 52 -5.60 2.39 -11.74
N ASN A 53 -6.28 1.29 -12.05
CA ASN A 53 -5.69 -0.04 -12.26
C ASN A 53 -4.94 -0.57 -11.02
N VAL A 54 -5.37 -0.22 -9.82
CA VAL A 54 -4.79 -0.67 -8.56
C VAL A 54 -5.48 -1.95 -8.08
N SER A 55 -4.71 -2.86 -7.49
CA SER A 55 -5.22 -4.04 -6.81
C SER A 55 -4.86 -3.99 -5.33
N ILE A 56 -5.83 -4.26 -4.44
CA ILE A 56 -5.68 -4.18 -2.98
C ILE A 56 -6.21 -5.44 -2.34
N GLY A 57 -5.43 -6.04 -1.45
CA GLY A 57 -5.83 -7.17 -0.65
C GLY A 57 -5.54 -8.54 -1.28
N PRO A 58 -6.15 -9.60 -0.73
CA PRO A 58 -7.05 -9.60 0.43
C PRO A 58 -6.33 -9.24 1.76
N TYR A 59 -7.10 -8.94 2.82
CA TYR A 59 -6.55 -8.61 4.16
C TYR A 59 -5.55 -7.46 4.17
N ALA A 60 -5.70 -6.48 3.28
CA ALA A 60 -4.85 -5.29 3.26
C ALA A 60 -5.43 -4.18 4.13
N ARG A 61 -4.56 -3.43 4.81
CA ARG A 61 -4.95 -2.26 5.59
C ARG A 61 -4.33 -0.99 5.02
N ILE A 62 -5.14 -0.12 4.42
CA ILE A 62 -4.69 1.16 3.88
C ILE A 62 -5.14 2.27 4.83
N ARG A 63 -4.17 2.83 5.55
CA ARG A 63 -4.39 3.81 6.61
C ARG A 63 -4.31 5.25 6.09
N PRO A 64 -4.82 6.22 6.92
CA PRO A 64 -4.87 7.62 6.56
C PRO A 64 -3.56 8.19 6.02
N GLY A 65 -3.69 9.06 5.00
CA GLY A 65 -2.58 9.76 4.35
C GLY A 65 -1.83 8.91 3.32
N SER A 66 -2.37 7.76 2.93
CA SER A 66 -1.76 6.89 1.93
C SER A 66 -2.28 7.20 0.52
N ILE A 67 -1.41 7.04 -0.48
CA ILE A 67 -1.73 7.20 -1.89
C ILE A 67 -1.19 5.98 -2.65
N LEU A 68 -2.09 5.27 -3.33
CA LEU A 68 -1.71 4.17 -4.21
C LEU A 68 -1.77 4.67 -5.66
N LYS A 69 -0.62 4.75 -6.31
CA LYS A 69 -0.47 5.25 -7.67
C LYS A 69 -0.89 4.19 -8.69
N SER A 70 -1.18 4.65 -9.90
CA SER A 70 -1.72 3.80 -10.98
C SER A 70 -0.92 2.52 -11.20
N GLY A 71 -1.62 1.40 -11.29
CA GLY A 71 -1.05 0.06 -11.52
C GLY A 71 -0.28 -0.52 -10.34
N SER A 72 -0.29 0.12 -9.17
CA SER A 72 0.34 -0.45 -7.99
C SER A 72 -0.46 -1.62 -7.42
N LYS A 73 0.23 -2.50 -6.69
CA LYS A 73 -0.38 -3.65 -6.03
C LYS A 73 0.00 -3.68 -4.55
N VAL A 74 -0.99 -3.81 -3.70
CA VAL A 74 -0.83 -4.02 -2.26
C VAL A 74 -1.56 -5.31 -1.92
N GLY A 75 -0.84 -6.34 -1.56
CA GLY A 75 -1.40 -7.69 -1.40
C GLY A 75 -1.80 -8.01 0.04
N ASN A 76 -1.80 -9.31 0.34
CA ASN A 76 -2.34 -9.83 1.59
C ASN A 76 -1.44 -9.53 2.81
N PHE A 77 -2.10 -9.17 3.92
CA PHE A 77 -1.45 -8.83 5.18
C PHE A 77 -0.41 -7.71 5.04
N VAL A 78 -0.69 -6.76 4.16
CA VAL A 78 0.14 -5.55 3.99
C VAL A 78 -0.56 -4.37 4.61
N GLU A 79 0.14 -3.67 5.49
CA GLU A 79 -0.31 -2.41 6.06
C GLU A 79 0.45 -1.23 5.44
N VAL A 80 -0.28 -0.23 4.93
CA VAL A 80 0.28 1.00 4.36
C VAL A 80 -0.22 2.20 5.17
N LYS A 81 0.69 3.05 5.66
CA LYS A 81 0.36 4.20 6.48
C LYS A 81 1.15 5.43 6.06
N LYS A 82 0.47 6.57 5.80
CA LYS A 82 1.11 7.85 5.43
C LYS A 82 2.18 7.68 4.35
N SER A 83 1.91 6.86 3.33
CA SER A 83 2.90 6.43 2.36
C SER A 83 2.39 6.58 0.94
N ILE A 84 3.31 6.71 0.01
CA ILE A 84 3.01 6.73 -1.42
C ILE A 84 3.57 5.44 -2.03
N ILE A 85 2.70 4.62 -2.57
CA ILE A 85 3.08 3.46 -3.38
C ILE A 85 3.12 3.91 -4.83
N GLY A 86 4.30 3.98 -5.42
CA GLY A 86 4.54 4.54 -6.75
C GLY A 86 3.90 3.71 -7.87
N LYS A 87 3.83 4.30 -9.07
CA LYS A 87 3.24 3.68 -10.26
C LYS A 87 3.88 2.30 -10.54
N GLY A 88 3.08 1.27 -10.70
CA GLY A 88 3.52 -0.09 -11.00
C GLY A 88 4.29 -0.79 -9.87
N SER A 89 4.42 -0.16 -8.70
CA SER A 89 5.12 -0.75 -7.56
C SER A 89 4.27 -1.78 -6.83
N LYS A 90 4.93 -2.75 -6.21
CA LYS A 90 4.29 -3.92 -5.60
C LYS A 90 4.79 -4.15 -4.19
N ALA A 91 3.86 -4.36 -3.26
CA ALA A 91 4.09 -4.91 -1.94
C ALA A 91 3.03 -5.98 -1.70
N ASN A 92 3.35 -7.22 -2.01
CA ASN A 92 2.32 -8.25 -2.18
C ASN A 92 2.05 -9.06 -0.90
N HIS A 93 2.96 -9.09 0.06
CA HIS A 93 2.86 -10.04 1.18
C HIS A 93 3.45 -9.50 2.48
N LEU A 94 2.71 -9.63 3.60
CA LEU A 94 3.22 -9.59 4.98
C LEU A 94 4.16 -8.41 5.29
N SER A 95 3.84 -7.21 4.82
CA SER A 95 4.75 -6.06 4.94
C SER A 95 4.12 -4.89 5.66
N TYR A 96 4.94 -4.12 6.40
CA TYR A 96 4.55 -2.82 6.93
C TYR A 96 5.28 -1.69 6.20
N ILE A 97 4.51 -0.80 5.58
CA ILE A 97 5.03 0.36 4.85
C ILE A 97 4.48 1.64 5.50
N GLY A 98 5.26 2.23 6.38
CA GLY A 98 4.92 3.43 7.11
C GLY A 98 5.82 4.61 6.80
N ASP A 99 5.24 5.81 6.67
CA ASP A 99 5.93 7.08 6.42
C ASP A 99 6.93 7.01 5.24
N THR A 100 6.56 6.29 4.18
CA THR A 100 7.45 5.88 3.08
C THR A 100 6.99 6.44 1.74
N THR A 101 7.94 6.78 0.88
CA THR A 101 7.69 7.09 -0.52
C THR A 101 8.38 6.06 -1.40
N LEU A 102 7.61 5.23 -2.11
CA LEU A 102 8.12 4.35 -3.16
C LEU A 102 8.05 5.07 -4.50
N GLY A 103 9.11 4.97 -5.26
CA GLY A 103 9.17 5.38 -6.67
C GLY A 103 8.35 4.46 -7.58
N ARG A 104 8.62 4.51 -8.87
CA ARG A 104 7.95 3.65 -9.87
C ARG A 104 8.60 2.26 -9.93
N ASN A 105 7.81 1.24 -10.20
CA ASN A 105 8.27 -0.13 -10.44
C ASN A 105 9.17 -0.70 -9.34
N VAL A 106 8.88 -0.32 -8.09
CA VAL A 106 9.58 -0.88 -6.92
C VAL A 106 8.93 -2.21 -6.55
N ASN A 107 9.75 -3.20 -6.21
CA ASN A 107 9.27 -4.46 -5.65
C ASN A 107 9.69 -4.58 -4.19
N ILE A 108 8.72 -4.73 -3.31
CA ILE A 108 8.92 -4.99 -1.88
C ILE A 108 8.72 -6.48 -1.61
N GLY A 109 9.77 -7.13 -1.14
CA GLY A 109 9.75 -8.54 -0.76
C GLY A 109 8.89 -8.81 0.47
N ALA A 110 8.41 -10.03 0.61
CA ALA A 110 7.58 -10.45 1.74
C ALA A 110 8.28 -10.23 3.08
N GLY A 111 7.53 -9.81 4.11
CA GLY A 111 8.09 -9.59 5.44
C GLY A 111 8.94 -8.32 5.58
N THR A 112 8.96 -7.45 4.57
CA THR A 112 9.72 -6.18 4.67
C THR A 112 9.02 -5.20 5.60
N ILE A 113 9.79 -4.60 6.50
CA ILE A 113 9.33 -3.60 7.46
C ILE A 113 10.08 -2.27 7.22
N THR A 114 9.34 -1.18 7.07
CA THR A 114 9.93 0.16 7.19
C THR A 114 9.92 0.55 8.67
N CYS A 115 11.10 0.53 9.32
CA CYS A 115 11.23 0.83 10.74
C CYS A 115 11.21 2.37 10.91
N ASN A 116 10.03 2.94 10.88
CA ASN A 116 9.81 4.38 10.82
C ASN A 116 9.79 5.09 12.19
N TYR A 117 9.91 4.37 13.30
CA TYR A 117 9.80 4.92 14.64
C TYR A 117 11.00 4.54 15.51
N ASP A 118 11.65 5.53 16.11
CA ASP A 118 12.87 5.40 16.94
C ASP A 118 12.59 5.34 18.45
N GLY A 119 11.32 5.25 18.82
CA GLY A 119 10.88 5.34 20.22
C GLY A 119 10.43 6.75 20.64
N LYS A 120 10.77 7.79 19.88
CA LYS A 120 10.42 9.20 20.15
C LYS A 120 9.77 9.88 18.95
N LYS A 121 10.34 9.73 17.76
CA LYS A 121 9.92 10.40 16.52
C LYS A 121 9.73 9.39 15.38
N LYS A 122 9.00 9.86 14.35
CA LYS A 122 8.84 9.10 13.10
C LYS A 122 9.71 9.70 12.03
N HIS A 123 10.40 8.83 11.29
CA HIS A 123 11.31 9.17 10.23
C HIS A 123 10.81 8.62 8.89
N LYS A 124 11.27 9.21 7.79
CA LYS A 124 10.84 8.86 6.44
C LYS A 124 11.82 7.91 5.75
N THR A 125 11.25 6.95 5.03
CA THR A 125 11.98 6.11 4.08
C THR A 125 11.68 6.59 2.66
N LYS A 126 12.72 6.73 1.82
CA LYS A 126 12.58 7.03 0.40
C LYS A 126 13.20 5.89 -0.41
N ILE A 127 12.39 5.27 -1.25
CA ILE A 127 12.86 4.22 -2.16
C ILE A 127 12.66 4.74 -3.58
N LYS A 128 13.75 4.89 -4.33
CA LYS A 128 13.71 5.43 -5.69
C LYS A 128 13.14 4.41 -6.68
N ASN A 129 13.15 4.76 -7.98
CA ASN A 129 12.53 3.91 -9.00
C ASN A 129 13.27 2.59 -9.20
N SER A 130 12.53 1.56 -9.60
CA SER A 130 13.06 0.26 -10.03
C SER A 130 13.94 -0.44 -8.99
N VAL A 131 13.71 -0.16 -7.70
CA VAL A 131 14.40 -0.84 -6.60
C VAL A 131 13.75 -2.19 -6.36
N PHE A 132 14.58 -3.18 -6.08
CA PHE A 132 14.16 -4.49 -5.57
C PHE A 132 14.60 -4.64 -4.11
N VAL A 133 13.64 -4.83 -3.22
CA VAL A 133 13.89 -5.14 -1.80
C VAL A 133 13.60 -6.61 -1.57
N GLY A 134 14.61 -7.34 -1.11
CA GLY A 134 14.49 -8.76 -0.77
C GLY A 134 13.62 -8.99 0.46
N SER A 135 13.12 -10.21 0.60
CA SER A 135 12.22 -10.59 1.70
C SER A 135 12.87 -10.44 3.08
N ASN A 136 12.05 -10.19 4.10
CA ASN A 136 12.47 -10.05 5.50
C ASN A 136 13.52 -8.94 5.73
N SER A 137 13.49 -7.89 4.92
CA SER A 137 14.39 -6.74 5.12
C SER A 137 13.80 -5.73 6.08
N SER A 138 14.63 -5.16 6.96
CA SER A 138 14.27 -4.10 7.90
C SER A 138 14.89 -2.78 7.45
N LEU A 139 14.08 -1.87 6.90
CA LEU A 139 14.56 -0.58 6.40
C LEU A 139 14.48 0.45 7.53
N VAL A 140 15.60 0.66 8.23
CA VAL A 140 15.68 1.57 9.38
C VAL A 140 15.72 3.02 8.91
N ALA A 141 14.64 3.75 9.17
CA ALA A 141 14.52 5.15 8.80
C ALA A 141 15.28 6.09 9.77
N PRO A 142 15.83 7.24 9.30
CA PRO A 142 15.70 7.76 7.94
C PRO A 142 16.65 7.09 6.95
N VAL A 143 16.14 6.63 5.81
CA VAL A 143 16.95 6.00 4.78
C VAL A 143 16.46 6.38 3.38
N THR A 144 17.40 6.51 2.46
CA THR A 144 17.13 6.68 1.03
C THR A 144 17.81 5.56 0.24
N ILE A 145 17.01 4.75 -0.46
CA ILE A 145 17.50 3.69 -1.33
C ILE A 145 17.58 4.23 -2.76
N GLY A 146 18.76 4.13 -3.36
CA GLY A 146 19.05 4.63 -4.70
C GLY A 146 18.25 3.93 -5.79
N GLU A 147 18.16 4.55 -6.96
CA GLU A 147 17.46 3.98 -8.12
C GLU A 147 18.13 2.68 -8.58
N LYS A 148 17.32 1.70 -8.97
CA LYS A 148 17.75 0.38 -9.46
C LYS A 148 18.58 -0.44 -8.45
N SER A 149 18.63 -0.03 -7.19
CA SER A 149 19.32 -0.81 -6.15
C SER A 149 18.62 -2.14 -5.89
N ILE A 150 19.40 -3.11 -5.49
CA ILE A 150 18.94 -4.41 -5.00
C ILE A 150 19.35 -4.54 -3.54
N ILE A 151 18.37 -4.72 -2.67
CA ILE A 151 18.58 -5.03 -1.24
C ILE A 151 18.44 -6.54 -1.09
N GLY A 152 19.43 -7.18 -0.54
CA GLY A 152 19.42 -8.62 -0.28
C GLY A 152 18.34 -9.00 0.74
N ALA A 153 17.83 -10.22 0.67
CA ALA A 153 16.89 -10.71 1.68
C ALA A 153 17.54 -10.72 3.07
N GLY A 154 16.75 -10.41 4.11
CA GLY A 154 17.22 -10.36 5.49
C GLY A 154 18.12 -9.18 5.83
N SER A 155 18.23 -8.18 4.96
CA SER A 155 19.06 -6.99 5.23
C SER A 155 18.46 -6.08 6.29
N VAL A 156 19.35 -5.42 7.05
CA VAL A 156 19.01 -4.37 8.01
C VAL A 156 19.78 -3.10 7.64
#